data_c15b78d7f8201d3bf104c3b9f63541e9
#
_entry.id   c15b78d7f8201d3bf104c3b9f63541e9
#
_cell.length_a   1.000
_cell.length_b   1.000
_cell.length_c   1.000
_cell.angle_alpha   90.00
_cell.angle_beta   90.00
_cell.angle_gamma   90.00
#
_symmetry.space_group_name_H-M   'P 1'
#
loop_
_entity.id
_entity.type
_entity.pdbx_description
1 polymer ?
#
loop_
_entity_poly.entity_id
_entity_poly.type
_entity_poly.pdbx_seq_one_letter_code
_entity_poly.pdbx_strand_id
1 'polypeptide(L)'
;HVYAPVWITQKGDEVWVKNHHSHLSLEGFSCQYQVTKNGVVGQESVLKMPSVQPGDSAKLCSLHDFKAYKNTDSRLNISVISQQGVEVGREQIALSDNLYEAGWKLAADAMKRYKSSRRLATLSTAELLARNISVIPQFFRAPTDNDKSFGNWIAKDWKKTHLDSTLSAIPLKDGEYVYHYGEDGASDKAGSSASAKSGGNIRLRLEVAPQQDGFVDVKATYSFEGNLPELPRLGLMMKLPRVAYDQVKWYGRGPWENYPDRKQSCPIGWYESSVEDQFTHYPRPQDNGNHEDCSYIELTNKNGKNALQVIAVGDTPLSFSALPYSVADLYAARHDFELKQSGNPNLRYTYLSLDCAVLGLGNSSCGPGVLKKYAIDKTRSYTLHFKMRIL
;
A
#
# COMPACT_ATOMS: atom_id res chain seq x y z
N HIS A 1 -18.19 -6.98 -1.96
CA HIS A 1 -18.00 -7.80 -0.76
C HIS A 1 -18.96 -7.38 0.37
N VAL A 2 -19.04 -6.11 0.71
CA VAL A 2 -19.95 -5.60 1.75
C VAL A 2 -21.43 -5.93 1.48
N TYR A 3 -21.82 -6.02 0.21
CA TYR A 3 -23.16 -6.37 -0.24
C TYR A 3 -23.27 -7.83 -0.70
N ALA A 4 -22.26 -8.67 -0.45
CA ALA A 4 -22.32 -10.07 -0.80
C ALA A 4 -23.48 -10.74 -0.07
N PRO A 5 -24.30 -11.57 -0.75
CA PRO A 5 -25.46 -12.19 -0.13
C PRO A 5 -25.06 -13.34 0.81
N VAL A 6 -23.83 -13.79 0.78
CA VAL A 6 -23.29 -14.81 1.71
C VAL A 6 -22.05 -14.23 2.40
N TRP A 7 -22.09 -14.20 3.71
CA TRP A 7 -20.95 -13.76 4.52
C TRP A 7 -20.27 -14.94 5.17
N ILE A 8 -18.94 -14.93 5.12
CA ILE A 8 -18.07 -15.87 5.80
C ILE A 8 -17.41 -15.10 6.94
N THR A 9 -17.46 -15.62 8.16
CA THR A 9 -16.92 -14.96 9.35
C THR A 9 -16.16 -15.94 10.23
N GLN A 10 -15.04 -15.48 10.76
CA GLN A 10 -14.27 -16.23 11.74
C GLN A 10 -14.77 -15.89 13.16
N LYS A 11 -14.98 -16.92 13.98
CA LYS A 11 -15.31 -16.83 15.42
C LYS A 11 -14.37 -17.76 16.20
N GLY A 12 -13.28 -17.23 16.74
CA GLY A 12 -12.20 -18.04 17.29
C GLY A 12 -11.60 -18.96 16.23
N ASP A 13 -11.59 -20.26 16.49
CA ASP A 13 -11.10 -21.28 15.55
C ASP A 13 -12.18 -21.81 14.61
N GLU A 14 -13.36 -21.26 14.64
CA GLU A 14 -14.47 -21.68 13.78
C GLU A 14 -14.73 -20.68 12.67
N VAL A 15 -15.04 -21.20 11.50
CA VAL A 15 -15.51 -20.43 10.34
C VAL A 15 -17.01 -20.66 10.17
N TRP A 16 -17.75 -19.59 10.10
CA TRP A 16 -19.21 -19.58 9.98
C TRP A 16 -19.64 -18.96 8.66
N VAL A 17 -20.71 -19.49 8.09
CA VAL A 17 -21.39 -18.92 6.93
C VAL A 17 -22.74 -18.37 7.35
N LYS A 18 -23.07 -17.15 6.89
CA LYS A 18 -24.37 -16.51 7.09
C LYS A 18 -25.02 -16.24 5.74
N ASN A 19 -26.29 -16.63 5.64
CA ASN A 19 -27.11 -16.42 4.46
C ASN A 19 -27.90 -15.11 4.57
N HIS A 20 -27.57 -14.12 3.74
CA HIS A 20 -28.28 -12.86 3.64
C HIS A 20 -29.28 -12.80 2.46
N HIS A 21 -29.47 -13.89 1.74
CA HIS A 21 -30.57 -13.95 0.77
C HIS A 21 -31.91 -13.80 1.47
N SER A 22 -32.88 -13.19 0.79
CA SER A 22 -34.24 -13.05 1.31
C SER A 22 -35.08 -14.32 1.14
N HIS A 23 -34.80 -15.13 0.09
CA HIS A 23 -35.66 -16.24 -0.29
C HIS A 23 -34.93 -17.54 -0.67
N LEU A 24 -33.62 -17.50 -0.86
CA LEU A 24 -32.82 -18.67 -1.28
C LEU A 24 -32.08 -19.28 -0.10
N SER A 25 -32.26 -20.61 0.12
CA SER A 25 -31.35 -21.36 0.98
C SER A 25 -30.00 -21.55 0.30
N LEU A 26 -28.95 -21.86 1.06
CA LEU A 26 -27.64 -22.19 0.49
C LEU A 26 -27.54 -23.66 0.04
N GLU A 27 -28.67 -24.37 -0.03
CA GLU A 27 -28.70 -25.74 -0.55
C GLU A 27 -28.32 -25.74 -2.04
N GLY A 28 -27.41 -26.65 -2.41
CA GLY A 28 -26.88 -26.74 -3.78
C GLY A 28 -25.82 -25.68 -4.14
N PHE A 29 -25.44 -24.79 -3.21
CA PHE A 29 -24.26 -23.94 -3.37
C PHE A 29 -23.00 -24.75 -3.10
N SER A 30 -21.91 -24.42 -3.78
CA SER A 30 -20.60 -25.03 -3.50
C SER A 30 -19.72 -24.08 -2.70
N CYS A 31 -18.88 -24.66 -1.85
CA CYS A 31 -17.89 -23.91 -1.10
C CYS A 31 -16.51 -24.42 -1.44
N GLN A 32 -15.69 -23.59 -2.06
CA GLN A 32 -14.33 -23.91 -2.44
C GLN A 32 -13.34 -23.27 -1.48
N TYR A 33 -12.20 -23.92 -1.25
CA TYR A 33 -11.12 -23.33 -0.47
C TYR A 33 -9.76 -23.56 -1.12
N GLN A 34 -8.85 -22.63 -0.82
CA GLN A 34 -7.43 -22.73 -1.13
C GLN A 34 -6.62 -22.34 0.09
N VAL A 35 -5.61 -23.13 0.43
CA VAL A 35 -4.57 -22.74 1.40
C VAL A 35 -3.32 -22.35 0.63
N THR A 36 -2.90 -21.10 0.82
CA THR A 36 -1.69 -20.57 0.15
C THR A 36 -0.49 -20.61 1.09
N LYS A 37 0.69 -20.67 0.47
CA LYS A 37 2.00 -20.52 1.08
C LYS A 37 2.72 -19.38 0.36
N ASN A 38 2.93 -18.24 1.03
CA ASN A 38 3.48 -17.03 0.42
C ASN A 38 2.77 -16.69 -0.91
N GLY A 39 1.43 -16.75 -0.91
CA GLY A 39 0.60 -16.47 -2.09
C GLY A 39 0.52 -17.56 -3.15
N VAL A 40 1.27 -18.66 -3.02
CA VAL A 40 1.19 -19.81 -3.93
C VAL A 40 0.24 -20.85 -3.37
N VAL A 41 -0.70 -21.32 -4.18
CA VAL A 41 -1.65 -22.37 -3.78
C VAL A 41 -0.89 -23.66 -3.47
N GLY A 42 -1.02 -24.15 -2.26
CA GLY A 42 -0.42 -25.40 -1.78
C GLY A 42 -1.42 -26.52 -1.53
N GLN A 43 -2.69 -26.15 -1.27
CA GLN A 43 -3.79 -27.09 -1.07
C GLN A 43 -5.07 -26.42 -1.58
N GLU A 44 -5.91 -27.17 -2.26
CA GLU A 44 -7.26 -26.76 -2.65
C GLU A 44 -8.24 -27.93 -2.64
N SER A 45 -9.49 -27.64 -2.31
CA SER A 45 -10.58 -28.63 -2.36
C SER A 45 -11.92 -27.91 -2.17
N VAL A 46 -12.96 -28.71 -2.00
CA VAL A 46 -14.34 -28.28 -1.75
C VAL A 46 -14.73 -28.62 -0.31
N LEU A 47 -15.35 -27.66 0.39
CA LEU A 47 -16.00 -27.89 1.68
C LEU A 47 -17.46 -28.27 1.46
N LYS A 48 -17.96 -29.13 2.33
CA LYS A 48 -19.39 -29.43 2.34
C LYS A 48 -20.18 -28.22 2.82
N MET A 49 -21.00 -27.64 1.94
CA MET A 49 -21.88 -26.53 2.30
C MET A 49 -22.99 -27.03 3.23
N PRO A 50 -23.18 -26.42 4.42
CA PRO A 50 -24.34 -26.72 5.25
C PRO A 50 -25.62 -26.15 4.62
N SER A 51 -26.77 -26.79 4.93
CA SER A 51 -28.05 -26.18 4.57
C SER A 51 -28.31 -24.99 5.50
N VAL A 52 -28.38 -23.77 4.93
CA VAL A 52 -28.59 -22.52 5.67
C VAL A 52 -29.77 -21.78 5.08
N GLN A 53 -30.82 -21.63 5.87
CA GLN A 53 -32.03 -20.91 5.46
C GLN A 53 -31.75 -19.39 5.38
N PRO A 54 -32.61 -18.63 4.65
CA PRO A 54 -32.52 -17.17 4.63
C PRO A 54 -32.46 -16.57 6.03
N GLY A 55 -31.47 -15.71 6.29
CA GLY A 55 -31.27 -15.04 7.58
C GLY A 55 -30.49 -15.87 8.63
N ASP A 56 -30.33 -17.19 8.42
CA ASP A 56 -29.64 -18.08 9.36
C ASP A 56 -28.12 -18.11 9.17
N SER A 57 -27.44 -18.74 10.11
CA SER A 57 -26.00 -18.99 10.09
C SER A 57 -25.71 -20.43 10.50
N ALA A 58 -24.67 -21.01 9.93
CA ALA A 58 -24.18 -22.33 10.33
C ALA A 58 -22.66 -22.37 10.35
N LYS A 59 -22.08 -23.27 11.14
CA LYS A 59 -20.66 -23.58 11.10
C LYS A 59 -20.31 -24.24 9.79
N LEU A 60 -19.28 -23.70 9.11
CA LEU A 60 -18.76 -24.20 7.84
C LEU A 60 -17.62 -25.20 8.06
N CYS A 61 -16.61 -24.83 8.86
CA CYS A 61 -15.43 -25.64 9.15
C CYS A 61 -14.73 -25.15 10.42
N SER A 62 -13.66 -25.85 10.82
CA SER A 62 -12.71 -25.41 11.84
C SER A 62 -11.39 -25.03 11.19
N LEU A 63 -10.66 -24.05 11.73
CA LEU A 63 -9.31 -23.72 11.24
C LEU A 63 -8.32 -24.88 11.46
N HIS A 64 -8.59 -25.76 12.42
CA HIS A 64 -7.80 -26.98 12.65
C HIS A 64 -7.90 -28.00 11.51
N ASP A 65 -8.90 -27.89 10.65
CA ASP A 65 -9.06 -28.77 9.48
C ASP A 65 -8.02 -28.47 8.39
N PHE A 66 -7.29 -27.34 8.50
CA PHE A 66 -6.34 -26.89 7.50
C PHE A 66 -4.90 -26.88 8.02
N LYS A 67 -3.98 -27.31 7.16
CA LYS A 67 -2.56 -27.32 7.49
C LYS A 67 -1.94 -25.94 7.21
N ALA A 68 -1.62 -25.20 8.27
CA ALA A 68 -0.78 -24.00 8.15
C ALA A 68 0.67 -24.41 7.79
N TYR A 69 1.29 -23.62 6.91
CA TYR A 69 2.71 -23.78 6.56
C TYR A 69 3.55 -22.95 7.52
N LYS A 70 4.33 -23.63 8.38
CA LYS A 70 5.19 -22.96 9.38
C LYS A 70 6.23 -22.04 8.73
N ASN A 71 6.54 -20.93 9.39
CA ASN A 71 7.51 -19.92 8.94
C ASN A 71 7.23 -19.37 7.53
N THR A 72 5.96 -19.20 7.20
CA THR A 72 5.51 -18.61 5.93
C THR A 72 4.25 -17.81 6.18
N ASP A 73 3.90 -16.92 5.29
CA ASP A 73 2.54 -16.39 5.22
C ASP A 73 1.62 -17.46 4.64
N SER A 74 0.70 -17.96 5.46
CA SER A 74 -0.26 -19.01 5.08
C SER A 74 -1.68 -18.50 5.24
N ARG A 75 -2.44 -18.48 4.14
CA ARG A 75 -3.79 -17.92 4.07
C ARG A 75 -4.79 -18.99 3.60
N LEU A 76 -5.92 -19.05 4.28
CA LEU A 76 -7.09 -19.80 3.86
C LEU A 76 -8.02 -18.85 3.10
N ASN A 77 -8.19 -19.09 1.82
CA ASN A 77 -9.16 -18.39 0.96
C ASN A 77 -10.38 -19.28 0.80
N ILE A 78 -11.55 -18.76 1.10
CA ILE A 78 -12.83 -19.48 0.97
C ILE A 78 -13.72 -18.69 0.01
N SER A 79 -14.34 -19.38 -0.96
CA SER A 79 -15.32 -18.82 -1.90
C SER A 79 -16.57 -19.65 -1.91
N VAL A 80 -17.72 -18.98 -1.84
CA VAL A 80 -19.04 -19.59 -2.00
C VAL A 80 -19.56 -19.28 -3.39
N ILE A 81 -19.87 -20.33 -4.14
CA ILE A 81 -20.31 -20.28 -5.53
C ILE A 81 -21.78 -20.70 -5.61
N SER A 82 -22.60 -19.89 -6.22
CA SER A 82 -24.02 -20.21 -6.45
C SER A 82 -24.20 -21.35 -7.44
N GLN A 83 -25.43 -21.88 -7.55
CA GLN A 83 -25.78 -22.90 -8.55
C GLN A 83 -25.56 -22.45 -9.99
N GLN A 84 -25.53 -21.12 -10.24
CA GLN A 84 -25.25 -20.52 -11.56
C GLN A 84 -23.76 -20.29 -11.82
N GLY A 85 -22.87 -20.73 -10.90
CA GLY A 85 -21.43 -20.56 -11.03
C GLY A 85 -20.93 -19.15 -10.67
N VAL A 86 -21.74 -18.32 -10.01
CA VAL A 86 -21.36 -16.97 -9.60
C VAL A 86 -20.82 -16.99 -8.18
N GLU A 87 -19.67 -16.35 -7.93
CA GLU A 87 -19.15 -16.14 -6.58
C GLU A 87 -20.07 -15.16 -5.83
N VAL A 88 -20.63 -15.61 -4.72
CA VAL A 88 -21.61 -14.88 -3.90
C VAL A 88 -21.11 -14.55 -2.50
N GLY A 89 -19.95 -15.04 -2.14
CA GLY A 89 -19.27 -14.73 -0.88
C GLY A 89 -17.84 -15.22 -0.89
N ARG A 90 -16.94 -14.47 -0.28
CA ARG A 90 -15.54 -14.88 -0.08
C ARG A 90 -14.98 -14.30 1.20
N GLU A 91 -13.96 -14.97 1.73
CA GLU A 91 -13.18 -14.49 2.86
C GLU A 91 -11.75 -15.03 2.77
N GLN A 92 -10.81 -14.25 3.31
CA GLN A 92 -9.43 -14.70 3.48
C GLN A 92 -9.07 -14.65 4.97
N ILE A 93 -8.65 -15.78 5.52
CA ILE A 93 -8.29 -15.95 6.93
C ILE A 93 -6.81 -16.28 7.04
N ALA A 94 -6.09 -15.60 7.93
CA ALA A 94 -4.71 -15.92 8.21
C ALA A 94 -4.64 -17.22 9.04
N LEU A 95 -3.98 -18.24 8.51
CA LEU A 95 -3.59 -19.45 9.26
C LEU A 95 -2.22 -19.25 9.93
N SER A 96 -1.35 -18.48 9.31
CA SER A 96 -0.10 -17.99 9.87
C SER A 96 0.23 -16.67 9.19
N ASP A 97 0.44 -15.62 9.98
CA ASP A 97 0.72 -14.28 9.48
C ASP A 97 2.22 -14.01 9.59
N ASN A 98 2.93 -14.18 8.50
CA ASN A 98 4.38 -14.05 8.41
C ASN A 98 4.78 -13.31 7.12
N LEU A 99 4.13 -12.17 6.87
CA LEU A 99 4.33 -11.36 5.66
C LEU A 99 5.81 -10.96 5.48
N TYR A 100 6.51 -10.65 6.55
CA TYR A 100 7.92 -10.30 6.51
C TYR A 100 8.79 -11.45 5.98
N GLU A 101 8.68 -12.65 6.55
CA GLU A 101 9.41 -13.83 6.07
C GLU A 101 9.05 -14.18 4.63
N ALA A 102 7.79 -13.97 4.25
CA ALA A 102 7.36 -14.12 2.87
C ALA A 102 8.15 -13.18 1.95
N GLY A 103 8.24 -11.90 2.24
CA GLY A 103 8.99 -10.91 1.46
C GLY A 103 10.44 -11.32 1.23
N TRP A 104 11.15 -11.79 2.26
CA TRP A 104 12.54 -12.27 2.15
C TRP A 104 12.69 -13.50 1.27
N LYS A 105 11.82 -14.49 1.42
CA LYS A 105 11.84 -15.70 0.57
C LYS A 105 11.58 -15.36 -0.88
N LEU A 106 10.65 -14.45 -1.13
CA LEU A 106 10.30 -13.99 -2.47
C LEU A 106 11.47 -13.24 -3.14
N ALA A 107 12.16 -12.38 -2.39
CA ALA A 107 13.36 -11.72 -2.87
C ALA A 107 14.49 -12.70 -3.19
N ALA A 108 14.68 -13.73 -2.36
CA ALA A 108 15.67 -14.78 -2.61
C ALA A 108 15.34 -15.61 -3.86
N ASP A 109 14.07 -15.91 -4.10
CA ASP A 109 13.62 -16.64 -5.30
C ASP A 109 13.71 -15.78 -6.56
N ALA A 110 13.39 -14.48 -6.46
CA ALA A 110 13.63 -13.53 -7.54
C ALA A 110 15.11 -13.45 -7.92
N MET A 111 16.03 -13.45 -6.92
CA MET A 111 17.47 -13.49 -7.15
C MET A 111 17.92 -14.64 -8.04
N LYS A 112 17.31 -15.81 -7.90
CA LYS A 112 17.67 -16.97 -8.74
C LYS A 112 17.39 -16.71 -10.21
N ARG A 113 16.36 -15.94 -10.53
CA ARG A 113 15.99 -15.54 -11.90
C ARG A 113 17.01 -14.58 -12.53
N TYR A 114 17.61 -13.71 -11.71
CA TYR A 114 18.53 -12.66 -12.17
C TYR A 114 20.01 -13.06 -12.06
N LYS A 115 20.37 -14.10 -11.29
CA LYS A 115 21.75 -14.56 -11.08
C LYS A 115 22.50 -15.02 -12.34
N SER A 116 21.78 -15.32 -13.42
CA SER A 116 22.42 -15.79 -14.66
C SER A 116 23.06 -14.67 -15.50
N SER A 117 22.93 -13.40 -15.12
CA SER A 117 23.28 -12.33 -16.06
C SER A 117 24.16 -11.18 -15.57
N ARG A 118 24.40 -10.95 -14.27
CA ARG A 118 25.29 -9.84 -13.87
C ARG A 118 25.87 -9.94 -12.44
N ARG A 119 27.10 -9.42 -12.29
CA ARG A 119 27.72 -9.08 -11.01
C ARG A 119 26.81 -8.06 -10.29
N LEU A 120 26.32 -8.40 -9.09
CA LEU A 120 25.60 -7.47 -8.22
C LEU A 120 26.54 -6.31 -7.89
N ALA A 121 26.27 -5.15 -8.44
CA ALA A 121 26.94 -3.93 -8.00
C ALA A 121 26.31 -3.52 -6.67
N THR A 122 27.14 -3.34 -5.64
CA THR A 122 26.70 -2.69 -4.40
C THR A 122 26.31 -1.25 -4.78
N LEU A 123 25.03 -0.93 -4.69
CA LEU A 123 24.57 0.42 -5.05
C LEU A 123 25.03 1.40 -3.97
N SER A 124 25.96 2.25 -4.33
CA SER A 124 26.24 3.45 -3.56
C SER A 124 25.14 4.50 -3.79
N THR A 125 25.00 5.42 -2.86
CA THR A 125 24.11 6.60 -3.00
C THR A 125 24.41 7.36 -4.30
N ALA A 126 25.70 7.44 -4.68
CA ALA A 126 26.14 8.05 -5.92
C ALA A 126 25.60 7.32 -7.16
N GLU A 127 25.50 6.01 -7.14
CA GLU A 127 24.96 5.22 -8.26
C GLU A 127 23.43 5.34 -8.41
N LEU A 128 22.70 5.51 -7.30
CA LEU A 128 21.26 5.82 -7.37
C LEU A 128 21.04 7.19 -8.02
N LEU A 129 21.80 8.19 -7.61
CA LEU A 129 21.75 9.53 -8.22
C LEU A 129 22.20 9.50 -9.68
N ALA A 130 23.24 8.75 -10.03
CA ALA A 130 23.70 8.58 -11.41
C ALA A 130 22.66 7.89 -12.32
N ARG A 131 21.73 7.12 -11.73
CA ARG A 131 20.60 6.49 -12.43
C ARG A 131 19.34 7.38 -12.47
N ASN A 132 19.44 8.65 -12.09
CA ASN A 132 18.33 9.60 -11.98
C ASN A 132 17.21 9.13 -11.02
N ILE A 133 17.55 8.40 -9.96
CA ILE A 133 16.63 8.04 -8.90
C ILE A 133 16.75 9.09 -7.80
N SER A 134 15.70 9.88 -7.61
CA SER A 134 15.60 10.83 -6.51
C SER A 134 14.62 10.31 -5.46
N VAL A 135 14.98 10.51 -4.19
CA VAL A 135 14.12 10.17 -3.05
C VAL A 135 13.68 11.45 -2.36
N ILE A 136 12.40 11.58 -2.15
CA ILE A 136 11.76 12.78 -1.59
C ILE A 136 10.89 12.35 -0.41
N PRO A 137 10.94 13.03 0.74
CA PRO A 137 9.96 12.82 1.81
C PRO A 137 8.56 13.16 1.31
N GLN A 138 7.59 12.39 1.75
CA GLN A 138 6.22 12.55 1.31
C GLN A 138 5.26 12.62 2.50
N PHE A 139 4.62 13.79 2.66
CA PHE A 139 3.66 14.07 3.74
C PHE A 139 2.31 14.52 3.19
N PHE A 140 2.16 14.59 1.87
CA PHE A 140 1.00 15.12 1.18
C PHE A 140 0.48 14.13 0.14
N ARG A 141 -0.84 14.09 -0.05
CA ARG A 141 -1.51 13.42 -1.18
C ARG A 141 -2.36 14.42 -1.95
N ALA A 142 -2.58 14.17 -3.24
CA ALA A 142 -3.57 14.94 -3.99
C ALA A 142 -4.95 14.73 -3.36
N PRO A 143 -5.62 15.78 -2.85
CA PRO A 143 -6.83 15.61 -2.05
C PRO A 143 -7.92 14.86 -2.82
N THR A 144 -8.47 13.83 -2.20
CA THR A 144 -9.61 13.08 -2.73
C THR A 144 -10.90 13.90 -2.64
N ASP A 145 -11.96 13.44 -3.28
CA ASP A 145 -13.26 14.09 -3.15
C ASP A 145 -13.76 14.06 -1.70
N ASN A 146 -13.42 13.02 -0.94
CA ASN A 146 -13.71 12.98 0.50
C ASN A 146 -12.87 13.97 1.31
N ASP A 147 -11.62 14.22 0.96
CA ASP A 147 -10.78 15.21 1.63
C ASP A 147 -11.28 16.65 1.41
N LYS A 148 -11.95 16.90 0.28
CA LYS A 148 -12.48 18.21 -0.13
C LYS A 148 -13.89 18.50 0.35
N SER A 149 -14.72 17.52 0.47
CA SER A 149 -16.17 17.43 0.74
C SER A 149 -16.96 18.64 1.29
N PHE A 150 -18.27 18.43 1.47
CA PHE A 150 -19.28 19.40 1.94
C PHE A 150 -19.12 19.93 3.39
N GLY A 151 -17.96 20.30 3.82
CA GLY A 151 -17.77 20.89 5.16
C GLY A 151 -16.75 20.19 6.02
N ASN A 152 -16.25 19.04 5.60
CA ASN A 152 -15.09 18.46 6.22
C ASN A 152 -13.85 18.91 5.44
N TRP A 153 -13.11 19.81 6.02
CA TRP A 153 -12.15 20.63 5.30
C TRP A 153 -10.71 20.19 5.54
N ILE A 154 -10.43 18.90 5.58
CA ILE A 154 -9.06 18.38 5.73
C ILE A 154 -8.15 19.00 4.67
N ALA A 155 -8.58 19.00 3.41
CA ALA A 155 -7.80 19.61 2.32
C ALA A 155 -7.61 21.12 2.47
N LYS A 156 -8.57 21.82 3.10
CA LYS A 156 -8.44 23.25 3.42
C LYS A 156 -7.36 23.49 4.48
N ASP A 157 -7.31 22.64 5.51
CA ASP A 157 -6.28 22.72 6.55
C ASP A 157 -4.90 22.43 5.99
N TRP A 158 -4.76 21.49 5.05
CA TRP A 158 -3.50 21.23 4.35
C TRP A 158 -3.01 22.45 3.58
N LYS A 159 -3.90 23.14 2.88
CA LYS A 159 -3.57 24.39 2.18
C LYS A 159 -3.22 25.52 3.16
N LYS A 160 -3.99 25.67 4.24
CA LYS A 160 -3.78 26.71 5.26
C LYS A 160 -2.44 26.57 5.98
N THR A 161 -2.00 25.32 6.21
CA THR A 161 -0.72 25.01 6.87
C THR A 161 0.42 24.78 5.90
N HIS A 162 0.20 25.01 4.59
CA HIS A 162 1.17 24.78 3.52
C HIS A 162 1.71 23.34 3.41
N LEU A 163 0.93 22.35 3.88
CA LEU A 163 1.29 20.95 3.74
C LEU A 163 1.35 20.52 2.25
N ASP A 164 0.65 21.23 1.38
CA ASP A 164 0.65 21.07 -0.08
C ASP A 164 1.91 21.63 -0.77
N SER A 165 2.84 22.23 -0.01
CA SER A 165 4.09 22.75 -0.58
C SER A 165 4.97 21.62 -1.14
N THR A 166 5.69 21.91 -2.23
CA THR A 166 6.64 20.97 -2.80
C THR A 166 7.90 20.96 -1.94
N LEU A 167 8.25 19.79 -1.42
CA LEU A 167 9.49 19.61 -0.67
C LEU A 167 10.66 19.34 -1.62
N SER A 168 11.85 19.81 -1.24
CA SER A 168 13.06 19.52 -1.98
C SER A 168 13.43 18.03 -1.91
N ALA A 169 14.01 17.51 -3.01
CA ALA A 169 14.57 16.17 -3.00
C ALA A 169 15.70 16.07 -1.98
N ILE A 170 15.68 15.01 -1.15
CA ILE A 170 16.77 14.73 -0.23
C ILE A 170 17.67 13.62 -0.78
N PRO A 171 18.98 13.68 -0.56
CA PRO A 171 19.88 12.56 -0.88
C PRO A 171 19.56 11.35 -0.02
N LEU A 172 19.69 10.16 -0.59
CA LEU A 172 19.54 8.89 0.14
C LEU A 172 20.79 8.64 1.01
N LYS A 173 20.88 9.31 2.15
CA LYS A 173 21.98 9.22 3.12
C LYS A 173 21.47 9.48 4.53
N ASP A 174 22.28 9.18 5.54
CA ASP A 174 22.00 9.49 6.92
C ASP A 174 21.77 10.99 7.12
N GLY A 175 20.80 11.34 7.98
CA GLY A 175 20.53 12.72 8.32
C GLY A 175 19.27 12.92 9.14
N GLU A 176 19.23 14.07 9.79
CA GLU A 176 18.04 14.56 10.48
C GLU A 176 17.52 15.80 9.77
N TYR A 177 16.19 15.82 9.57
CA TYR A 177 15.47 16.86 8.84
C TYR A 177 14.27 17.31 9.69
N VAL A 178 13.99 18.61 9.65
CA VAL A 178 12.82 19.20 10.28
C VAL A 178 12.03 19.92 9.23
N TYR A 179 10.77 19.50 9.03
CA TYR A 179 9.83 20.11 8.12
C TYR A 179 8.78 20.83 8.93
N HIS A 180 8.75 22.14 8.81
CA HIS A 180 7.77 23.00 9.48
C HIS A 180 6.56 23.24 8.58
N TYR A 181 5.37 23.14 9.16
CA TYR A 181 4.09 23.44 8.52
C TYR A 181 3.23 24.30 9.44
N GLY A 182 2.83 25.45 8.95
CA GLY A 182 2.03 26.40 9.70
C GLY A 182 1.44 27.48 8.80
N GLU A 183 0.60 28.35 9.37
CA GLU A 183 -0.01 29.47 8.62
C GLU A 183 1.01 30.52 8.19
N ASP A 184 2.17 30.55 8.79
CA ASP A 184 3.31 31.40 8.48
C ASP A 184 4.19 30.85 7.33
N GLY A 185 3.84 29.71 6.78
CA GLY A 185 4.53 29.08 5.65
C GLY A 185 5.10 27.70 5.98
N ALA A 186 5.64 27.05 4.95
CA ALA A 186 6.37 25.78 5.09
C ALA A 186 7.87 26.04 4.98
N SER A 187 8.67 25.30 5.76
CA SER A 187 10.13 25.32 5.65
C SER A 187 10.73 23.96 5.93
N ASP A 188 11.90 23.72 5.34
CA ASP A 188 12.72 22.53 5.61
C ASP A 188 14.10 22.96 6.13
N LYS A 189 14.59 22.25 7.13
CA LYS A 189 15.92 22.48 7.69
C LYS A 189 16.59 21.16 8.01
N ALA A 190 17.84 21.01 7.63
CA ALA A 190 18.70 19.92 8.05
C ALA A 190 19.42 20.33 9.34
N GLY A 191 19.30 19.49 10.40
CA GLY A 191 20.14 19.59 11.59
C GLY A 191 19.85 20.76 12.56
N SER A 192 18.69 21.41 12.52
CA SER A 192 18.39 22.52 13.45
C SER A 192 17.04 22.41 14.15
N SER A 193 16.99 22.92 15.39
CA SER A 193 15.74 23.13 16.11
C SER A 193 15.02 24.37 15.57
N ALA A 194 13.90 24.21 14.89
CA ALA A 194 13.03 25.34 14.55
C ALA A 194 12.05 25.56 15.70
N SER A 195 12.11 26.72 16.34
CA SER A 195 11.04 27.16 17.23
C SER A 195 9.94 27.77 16.36
N ALA A 196 8.85 27.04 16.12
CA ALA A 196 7.71 27.54 15.39
C ALA A 196 6.88 28.47 16.29
N LYS A 197 6.51 29.63 15.78
CA LYS A 197 5.59 30.54 16.47
C LYS A 197 4.12 30.12 16.29
N SER A 198 3.80 29.43 15.20
CA SER A 198 2.52 28.79 14.91
C SER A 198 2.72 27.54 14.07
N GLY A 199 1.83 26.53 14.23
CA GLY A 199 1.92 25.28 13.46
C GLY A 199 2.70 24.17 14.17
N GLY A 200 3.24 23.23 13.41
CA GLY A 200 3.95 22.07 13.93
C GLY A 200 5.10 21.61 13.06
N ASN A 201 5.89 20.70 13.60
CA ASN A 201 7.05 20.13 12.94
C ASN A 201 6.88 18.63 12.71
N ILE A 202 7.26 18.14 11.54
CA ILE A 202 7.57 16.74 11.28
C ILE A 202 9.09 16.59 11.33
N ARG A 203 9.57 15.79 12.27
CA ARG A 203 10.98 15.42 12.33
C ARG A 203 11.19 14.10 11.61
N LEU A 204 12.11 14.06 10.69
CA LEU A 204 12.51 12.87 9.96
C LEU A 204 13.98 12.57 10.30
N ARG A 205 14.23 11.39 10.84
CA ARG A 205 15.57 10.81 10.90
C ARG A 205 15.68 9.72 9.84
N LEU A 206 16.58 9.92 8.88
CA LEU A 206 16.85 9.01 7.78
C LEU A 206 18.19 8.32 7.98
N GLU A 207 18.18 6.99 8.03
CA GLU A 207 19.35 6.12 8.12
C GLU A 207 19.44 5.29 6.83
N VAL A 208 20.59 5.32 6.17
CA VAL A 208 20.83 4.63 4.90
C VAL A 208 22.12 3.85 4.97
N ALA A 209 22.05 2.53 4.96
CA ALA A 209 23.18 1.65 5.13
C ALA A 209 23.33 0.64 3.97
N PRO A 210 24.36 0.79 3.11
CA PRO A 210 24.69 -0.23 2.11
C PRO A 210 25.03 -1.56 2.77
N GLN A 211 24.49 -2.67 2.24
CA GLN A 211 24.69 -4.03 2.74
C GLN A 211 25.58 -4.84 1.78
N GLN A 212 26.28 -5.84 2.31
CA GLN A 212 27.18 -6.69 1.51
C GLN A 212 26.44 -7.55 0.47
N ASP A 213 25.16 -7.81 0.65
CA ASP A 213 24.30 -8.58 -0.26
C ASP A 213 23.72 -7.76 -1.43
N GLY A 214 24.19 -6.52 -1.59
CA GLY A 214 23.77 -5.61 -2.65
C GLY A 214 22.48 -4.84 -2.33
N PHE A 215 21.91 -5.02 -1.15
CA PHE A 215 20.82 -4.18 -0.67
C PHE A 215 21.33 -2.86 -0.09
N VAL A 216 20.48 -1.87 -0.11
CA VAL A 216 20.57 -0.66 0.71
C VAL A 216 19.46 -0.76 1.76
N ASP A 217 19.81 -0.72 3.02
CA ASP A 217 18.88 -0.66 4.15
C ASP A 217 18.48 0.79 4.37
N VAL A 218 17.19 1.08 4.36
CA VAL A 218 16.63 2.42 4.49
C VAL A 218 15.64 2.44 5.64
N LYS A 219 15.93 3.25 6.66
CA LYS A 219 15.06 3.44 7.81
C LYS A 219 14.76 4.93 8.00
N ALA A 220 13.49 5.27 7.89
CA ALA A 220 13.01 6.63 8.10
C ALA A 220 12.09 6.65 9.33
N THR A 221 12.48 7.41 10.36
CA THR A 221 11.70 7.55 11.60
C THR A 221 11.10 8.95 11.66
N TYR A 222 9.79 9.01 11.86
CA TYR A 222 8.99 10.24 11.92
C TYR A 222 8.52 10.49 13.34
N SER A 223 8.66 11.72 13.81
CA SER A 223 8.08 12.21 15.06
C SER A 223 7.51 13.61 14.87
N PHE A 224 6.67 14.05 15.78
CA PHE A 224 5.85 15.25 15.59
C PHE A 224 5.94 16.17 16.79
N GLU A 225 5.87 17.47 16.54
CA GLU A 225 5.84 18.52 17.55
C GLU A 225 4.84 19.61 17.13
N GLY A 226 4.19 20.23 18.12
CA GLY A 226 3.27 21.32 17.88
C GLY A 226 1.94 20.91 17.27
N ASN A 227 1.26 21.84 16.62
CA ASN A 227 -0.07 21.64 16.07
C ASN A 227 -0.01 21.42 14.55
N LEU A 228 0.00 20.15 14.14
CA LEU A 228 -0.07 19.73 12.76
C LEU A 228 -1.51 19.42 12.33
N PRO A 229 -1.89 19.65 11.07
CA PRO A 229 -3.16 19.18 10.53
C PRO A 229 -3.23 17.65 10.54
N GLU A 230 -4.38 17.07 10.18
CA GLU A 230 -4.42 15.64 9.84
C GLU A 230 -3.45 15.34 8.71
N LEU A 231 -2.55 14.38 8.93
CA LEU A 231 -1.53 14.04 7.94
C LEU A 231 -2.08 12.98 6.98
N PRO A 232 -2.00 13.19 5.65
CA PRO A 232 -2.51 12.22 4.68
C PRO A 232 -1.61 11.00 4.51
N ARG A 233 -0.28 11.15 4.70
CA ARG A 233 0.67 10.05 4.58
C ARG A 233 2.01 10.36 5.24
N LEU A 234 2.75 9.31 5.54
CA LEU A 234 4.14 9.36 6.03
C LEU A 234 4.99 8.38 5.25
N GLY A 235 5.83 8.89 4.38
CA GLY A 235 6.62 8.04 3.52
C GLY A 235 7.73 8.75 2.77
N LEU A 236 8.27 8.00 1.82
CA LEU A 236 9.26 8.44 0.85
C LEU A 236 8.73 8.18 -0.56
N MET A 237 8.93 9.11 -1.48
CA MET A 237 8.60 8.94 -2.88
C MET A 237 9.89 8.86 -3.72
N MET A 238 9.96 7.88 -4.59
CA MET A 238 11.03 7.73 -5.57
C MET A 238 10.54 8.06 -6.97
N LYS A 239 11.27 8.94 -7.66
CA LYS A 239 11.07 9.27 -9.06
C LYS A 239 11.97 8.39 -9.90
N LEU A 240 11.40 7.48 -10.68
CA LEU A 240 12.09 6.43 -11.43
C LEU A 240 11.90 6.63 -12.94
N PRO A 241 12.93 6.42 -13.79
CA PRO A 241 12.75 6.46 -15.25
C PRO A 241 11.73 5.41 -15.70
N ARG A 242 10.60 5.82 -16.31
CA ARG A 242 9.52 4.91 -16.72
C ARG A 242 9.99 3.87 -17.73
N VAL A 243 10.88 4.21 -18.64
CA VAL A 243 11.43 3.27 -19.63
C VAL A 243 12.10 2.05 -18.97
N ALA A 244 12.57 2.18 -17.74
CA ALA A 244 13.19 1.10 -16.97
C ALA A 244 12.23 0.45 -15.97
N TYR A 245 11.13 1.12 -15.59
CA TYR A 245 10.26 0.72 -14.49
C TYR A 245 8.79 1.03 -14.81
N ASP A 246 8.21 0.33 -15.77
CA ASP A 246 6.83 0.49 -16.22
C ASP A 246 5.90 -0.68 -15.82
N GLN A 247 6.45 -1.69 -15.16
CA GLN A 247 5.72 -2.84 -14.63
C GLN A 247 5.93 -2.95 -13.12
N VAL A 248 4.91 -3.34 -12.39
CA VAL A 248 4.96 -3.56 -10.96
C VAL A 248 4.40 -4.93 -10.60
N LYS A 249 5.10 -5.62 -9.68
CA LYS A 249 4.67 -6.87 -9.07
C LYS A 249 4.81 -6.75 -7.57
N TRP A 250 3.81 -7.21 -6.80
CA TRP A 250 3.89 -7.10 -5.35
C TRP A 250 3.25 -8.30 -4.63
N TYR A 251 3.68 -8.49 -3.40
CA TYR A 251 3.04 -9.37 -2.43
C TYR A 251 2.45 -8.53 -1.31
N GLY A 252 1.14 -8.46 -1.25
CA GLY A 252 0.37 -7.59 -0.36
C GLY A 252 -1.09 -7.59 -0.77
N ARG A 253 -1.85 -6.55 -0.38
CA ARG A 253 -3.25 -6.43 -0.76
C ARG A 253 -3.44 -5.99 -2.21
N GLY A 254 -4.43 -6.59 -2.87
CA GLY A 254 -4.78 -6.31 -4.26
C GLY A 254 -6.01 -7.07 -4.73
N PRO A 255 -6.29 -7.10 -6.06
CA PRO A 255 -5.58 -6.35 -7.10
C PRO A 255 -5.90 -4.85 -7.14
N TRP A 256 -7.03 -4.44 -6.54
CA TRP A 256 -7.53 -3.07 -6.58
C TRP A 256 -6.83 -2.19 -5.55
N GLU A 257 -6.85 -0.87 -5.79
CA GLU A 257 -6.43 0.09 -4.80
C GLU A 257 -7.14 -0.12 -3.46
N ASN A 258 -6.43 0.05 -2.38
CA ASN A 258 -6.96 -0.11 -1.05
C ASN A 258 -6.26 0.83 -0.06
N TYR A 259 -6.97 1.20 1.00
CA TYR A 259 -6.55 2.16 2.01
C TYR A 259 -6.84 1.59 3.39
N PRO A 260 -6.33 2.16 4.49
CA PRO A 260 -6.52 1.61 5.84
C PRO A 260 -7.97 1.29 6.21
N ASP A 261 -8.92 2.09 5.73
CA ASP A 261 -10.37 1.90 5.94
C ASP A 261 -11.09 1.18 4.79
N ARG A 262 -10.35 0.68 3.77
CA ARG A 262 -10.89 0.03 2.57
C ARG A 262 -10.06 -1.19 2.17
N LYS A 263 -9.90 -2.16 3.08
CA LYS A 263 -9.07 -3.36 2.86
C LYS A 263 -9.86 -4.62 2.52
N GLN A 264 -11.13 -4.67 2.88
CA GLN A 264 -11.91 -5.93 2.94
C GLN A 264 -12.08 -6.63 1.59
N SER A 265 -12.14 -5.88 0.48
CA SER A 265 -12.26 -6.46 -0.86
C SER A 265 -10.93 -6.88 -1.49
N CYS A 266 -9.81 -6.61 -0.82
CA CYS A 266 -8.46 -6.80 -1.34
C CYS A 266 -7.69 -7.83 -0.51
N PRO A 267 -7.76 -9.12 -0.86
CA PRO A 267 -7.01 -10.16 -0.18
C PRO A 267 -5.50 -10.00 -0.37
N ILE A 268 -4.72 -10.55 0.54
CA ILE A 268 -3.26 -10.63 0.43
C ILE A 268 -2.89 -11.73 -0.56
N GLY A 269 -2.03 -11.41 -1.52
CA GLY A 269 -1.60 -12.33 -2.56
C GLY A 269 -0.52 -11.75 -3.46
N TRP A 270 -0.22 -12.48 -4.54
CA TRP A 270 0.61 -12.03 -5.64
C TRP A 270 -0.23 -11.27 -6.66
N TYR A 271 0.23 -10.09 -7.00
CA TYR A 271 -0.37 -9.27 -8.04
C TYR A 271 0.69 -8.68 -8.94
N GLU A 272 0.32 -8.41 -10.18
CA GLU A 272 1.16 -7.73 -11.17
C GLU A 272 0.30 -6.88 -12.09
N SER A 273 0.82 -5.76 -12.52
CA SER A 273 0.19 -4.91 -13.53
C SER A 273 1.21 -3.97 -14.17
N SER A 274 0.80 -3.26 -15.21
CA SER A 274 1.57 -2.10 -15.64
C SER A 274 1.37 -0.92 -14.67
N VAL A 275 2.33 -0.01 -14.61
CA VAL A 275 2.20 1.25 -13.87
C VAL A 275 1.02 2.09 -14.36
N GLU A 276 0.72 2.02 -15.66
CA GLU A 276 -0.43 2.71 -16.25
C GLU A 276 -1.75 2.15 -15.72
N ASP A 277 -1.88 0.82 -15.59
CA ASP A 277 -3.09 0.16 -15.10
C ASP A 277 -3.29 0.31 -13.58
N GLN A 278 -2.27 0.77 -12.85
CA GLN A 278 -2.39 1.14 -11.43
C GLN A 278 -3.13 2.46 -11.24
N PHE A 279 -3.19 3.28 -12.28
CA PHE A 279 -3.82 4.58 -12.19
C PHE A 279 -5.33 4.48 -12.42
N THR A 280 -6.12 4.97 -11.48
CA THR A 280 -7.57 5.07 -11.62
C THR A 280 -7.95 6.41 -12.22
N HIS A 281 -8.61 6.37 -13.39
CA HIS A 281 -9.07 7.55 -14.12
C HIS A 281 -10.30 8.19 -13.47
N TYR A 282 -10.12 8.82 -12.31
CA TYR A 282 -11.18 9.62 -11.71
C TYR A 282 -11.42 10.88 -12.54
N PRO A 283 -12.69 11.31 -12.77
CA PRO A 283 -13.02 12.49 -13.56
C PRO A 283 -12.23 13.74 -13.11
N ARG A 284 -12.02 13.88 -11.80
CA ARG A 284 -11.11 14.85 -11.20
C ARG A 284 -9.92 14.09 -10.62
N PRO A 285 -8.71 14.32 -11.12
CA PRO A 285 -7.50 13.68 -10.61
C PRO A 285 -7.33 13.87 -9.10
N GLN A 286 -6.98 12.81 -8.42
CA GLN A 286 -6.85 12.74 -6.97
C GLN A 286 -5.92 11.58 -6.59
N ASP A 287 -5.57 11.43 -5.32
CA ASP A 287 -4.80 10.29 -4.83
C ASP A 287 -5.50 8.98 -5.14
N ASN A 288 -4.75 8.00 -5.64
CA ASN A 288 -5.26 6.68 -6.03
C ASN A 288 -4.14 5.65 -6.10
N GLY A 289 -4.48 4.39 -6.39
CA GLY A 289 -3.53 3.31 -6.62
C GLY A 289 -2.73 2.88 -5.39
N ASN A 290 -3.17 3.19 -4.17
CA ASN A 290 -2.51 2.73 -2.96
C ASN A 290 -2.78 1.24 -2.70
N HIS A 291 -1.77 0.51 -2.21
CA HIS A 291 -1.84 -0.88 -1.77
C HIS A 291 -1.27 -1.03 -0.37
N GLU A 292 -2.04 -1.65 0.51
CA GLU A 292 -1.70 -1.87 1.91
C GLU A 292 -1.10 -3.26 2.17
N ASP A 293 -0.49 -3.41 3.33
CA ASP A 293 0.03 -4.69 3.86
C ASP A 293 1.00 -5.39 2.89
N CYS A 294 1.90 -4.61 2.25
CA CYS A 294 2.86 -5.12 1.28
C CYS A 294 4.21 -5.46 1.94
N SER A 295 4.71 -6.66 1.68
CA SER A 295 6.02 -7.10 2.16
C SER A 295 7.08 -7.17 1.07
N TYR A 296 6.67 -7.22 -0.19
CA TYR A 296 7.55 -7.26 -1.35
C TYR A 296 6.97 -6.44 -2.50
N ILE A 297 7.82 -5.65 -3.14
CA ILE A 297 7.47 -4.86 -4.33
C ILE A 297 8.64 -4.99 -5.32
N GLU A 298 8.34 -5.23 -6.59
CA GLU A 298 9.32 -5.30 -7.66
C GLU A 298 8.84 -4.46 -8.84
N LEU A 299 9.65 -3.51 -9.28
CA LEU A 299 9.41 -2.77 -10.51
C LEU A 299 10.39 -3.22 -11.58
N THR A 300 9.89 -3.47 -12.79
CA THR A 300 10.68 -3.88 -13.96
C THR A 300 10.25 -3.11 -15.19
N ASN A 301 10.92 -3.32 -16.28
CA ASN A 301 10.37 -2.98 -17.59
C ASN A 301 9.67 -4.21 -18.22
N LYS A 302 8.91 -3.97 -19.30
CA LYS A 302 8.20 -5.04 -20.06
C LYS A 302 9.08 -6.22 -20.50
N ASN A 303 10.40 -6.00 -20.61
CA ASN A 303 11.33 -7.05 -20.98
C ASN A 303 11.93 -7.79 -19.76
N GLY A 304 11.52 -7.46 -18.56
CA GLY A 304 12.03 -8.03 -17.30
C GLY A 304 13.52 -7.73 -17.05
N LYS A 305 14.04 -6.66 -17.69
CA LYS A 305 15.45 -6.30 -17.58
C LYS A 305 15.65 -5.30 -16.47
N ASN A 306 16.05 -4.81 -15.72
CA ASN A 306 16.17 -3.82 -14.67
C ASN A 306 15.09 -4.02 -13.61
N ALA A 307 15.39 -4.75 -12.57
CA ALA A 307 14.50 -4.90 -11.45
C ALA A 307 14.92 -3.99 -10.29
N LEU A 308 14.00 -3.15 -9.82
CA LEU A 308 14.09 -2.52 -8.51
C LEU A 308 13.27 -3.37 -7.54
N GLN A 309 13.91 -3.92 -6.53
CA GLN A 309 13.24 -4.69 -5.48
C GLN A 309 13.21 -3.90 -4.18
N VAL A 310 12.06 -3.93 -3.52
CA VAL A 310 11.84 -3.38 -2.18
C VAL A 310 11.25 -4.47 -1.29
N ILE A 311 11.79 -4.61 -0.08
CA ILE A 311 11.35 -5.60 0.91
C ILE A 311 11.10 -4.87 2.22
N ALA A 312 9.92 -5.04 2.80
CA ALA A 312 9.62 -4.55 4.14
C ALA A 312 10.55 -5.18 5.18
N VAL A 313 10.95 -4.43 6.19
CA VAL A 313 11.79 -4.90 7.30
C VAL A 313 11.04 -4.71 8.61
N GLY A 314 11.07 -5.72 9.47
CA GLY A 314 10.35 -5.73 10.74
C GLY A 314 8.89 -6.19 10.61
N ASP A 315 8.09 -5.93 11.62
CA ASP A 315 6.70 -6.45 11.73
C ASP A 315 5.67 -5.53 11.05
N THR A 316 6.12 -4.43 10.45
CA THR A 316 5.21 -3.46 9.81
C THR A 316 5.33 -3.57 8.29
N PRO A 317 4.31 -4.08 7.61
CA PRO A 317 4.28 -4.07 6.16
C PRO A 317 4.18 -2.64 5.62
N LEU A 318 4.54 -2.46 4.35
CA LEU A 318 4.50 -1.18 3.67
C LEU A 318 3.13 -0.93 3.06
N SER A 319 2.77 0.34 2.96
CA SER A 319 1.83 0.79 1.94
C SER A 319 2.62 1.32 0.74
N PHE A 320 2.14 1.11 -0.48
CA PHE A 320 2.80 1.68 -1.65
C PHE A 320 1.81 2.11 -2.73
N SER A 321 2.26 3.00 -3.60
CA SER A 321 1.64 3.24 -4.91
C SER A 321 2.74 3.41 -5.97
N ALA A 322 2.47 2.97 -7.20
CA ALA A 322 3.38 3.14 -8.34
C ALA A 322 2.59 3.74 -9.50
N LEU A 323 2.69 5.05 -9.68
CA LEU A 323 1.81 5.81 -10.58
C LEU A 323 2.57 6.47 -11.73
N PRO A 324 1.88 6.71 -12.87
CA PRO A 324 2.44 7.44 -14.01
C PRO A 324 2.51 8.95 -13.82
N TYR A 325 1.86 9.49 -12.80
CA TYR A 325 1.76 10.92 -12.51
C TYR A 325 2.28 11.25 -11.13
N SER A 326 2.87 12.42 -10.96
CA SER A 326 3.28 12.92 -9.66
C SER A 326 2.07 13.41 -8.85
N VAL A 327 2.23 13.50 -7.52
CA VAL A 327 1.22 14.14 -6.66
C VAL A 327 0.94 15.57 -7.10
N ALA A 328 1.96 16.30 -7.57
CA ALA A 328 1.81 17.67 -8.07
C ALA A 328 0.98 17.71 -9.37
N ASP A 329 1.18 16.76 -10.29
CA ASP A 329 0.36 16.66 -11.51
C ASP A 329 -1.11 16.38 -11.16
N LEU A 330 -1.37 15.45 -10.26
CA LEU A 330 -2.73 15.11 -9.80
C LEU A 330 -3.40 16.28 -9.09
N TYR A 331 -2.65 17.03 -8.29
CA TYR A 331 -3.17 18.17 -7.54
C TYR A 331 -3.48 19.37 -8.43
N ALA A 332 -2.67 19.60 -9.47
CA ALA A 332 -2.84 20.71 -10.39
C ALA A 332 -3.97 20.49 -11.42
N ALA A 333 -4.17 19.27 -11.87
CA ALA A 333 -5.14 18.93 -12.89
C ALA A 333 -6.58 19.03 -12.38
N ARG A 334 -7.46 19.63 -13.17
CA ARG A 334 -8.90 19.73 -12.90
C ARG A 334 -9.69 18.58 -13.51
N HIS A 335 -9.17 18.04 -14.63
CA HIS A 335 -9.79 16.97 -15.40
C HIS A 335 -8.75 15.93 -15.82
N ASP A 336 -9.14 14.67 -15.92
CA ASP A 336 -8.25 13.56 -16.25
C ASP A 336 -7.48 13.77 -17.57
N PHE A 337 -8.11 14.30 -18.59
CA PHE A 337 -7.47 14.55 -19.89
C PHE A 337 -6.31 15.56 -19.83
N GLU A 338 -6.26 16.42 -18.80
CA GLU A 338 -5.17 17.40 -18.63
C GLU A 338 -3.84 16.71 -18.24
N LEU A 339 -3.91 15.53 -17.63
CA LEU A 339 -2.72 14.75 -17.24
C LEU A 339 -1.92 14.27 -18.45
N LYS A 340 -2.58 14.02 -19.57
CA LYS A 340 -1.96 13.47 -20.81
C LYS A 340 -1.47 14.54 -21.78
N GLN A 341 -1.35 15.79 -21.35
CA GLN A 341 -0.88 16.87 -22.25
C GLN A 341 0.52 16.56 -22.79
N SER A 342 0.65 16.62 -24.12
CA SER A 342 1.92 16.39 -24.79
C SER A 342 2.96 17.42 -24.36
N GLY A 343 4.17 16.95 -24.05
CA GLY A 343 5.27 17.82 -23.60
C GLY A 343 5.44 17.89 -22.08
N ASN A 344 4.56 17.29 -21.27
CA ASN A 344 4.79 17.19 -19.84
C ASN A 344 6.02 16.29 -19.56
N PRO A 345 7.15 16.83 -19.05
CA PRO A 345 8.36 16.04 -18.78
C PRO A 345 8.16 14.99 -17.69
N ASN A 346 7.13 15.15 -16.84
CA ASN A 346 6.83 14.24 -15.76
C ASN A 346 6.31 12.87 -16.26
N LEU A 347 5.74 12.78 -17.46
CA LEU A 347 5.29 11.54 -18.08
C LEU A 347 6.42 10.53 -18.38
N ARG A 348 7.67 10.93 -18.25
CA ARG A 348 8.85 10.05 -18.42
C ARG A 348 9.20 9.26 -17.18
N TYR A 349 8.45 9.45 -16.08
CA TYR A 349 8.76 8.85 -14.78
C TYR A 349 7.64 8.00 -14.26
N THR A 350 8.02 7.01 -13.46
CA THR A 350 7.16 6.29 -12.53
C THR A 350 7.41 6.86 -11.14
N TYR A 351 6.36 7.15 -10.42
CA TYR A 351 6.40 7.67 -9.06
C TYR A 351 6.05 6.54 -8.10
N LEU A 352 7.07 6.00 -7.42
CA LEU A 352 6.92 4.96 -6.42
C LEU A 352 6.87 5.62 -5.04
N SER A 353 5.73 5.56 -4.39
CA SER A 353 5.57 5.95 -2.98
C SER A 353 5.67 4.72 -2.09
N LEU A 354 6.41 4.85 -1.00
CA LEU A 354 6.53 3.85 0.07
C LEU A 354 6.19 4.53 1.37
N ASP A 355 5.18 4.03 2.08
CA ASP A 355 4.65 4.67 3.28
C ASP A 355 4.58 3.70 4.46
N CYS A 356 4.84 4.21 5.66
CA CYS A 356 4.58 3.50 6.92
C CYS A 356 3.20 3.83 7.50
N ALA A 357 2.55 4.87 7.02
CA ALA A 357 1.19 5.23 7.40
C ALA A 357 0.51 6.06 6.31
N VAL A 358 -0.74 5.75 6.04
CA VAL A 358 -1.62 6.46 5.12
C VAL A 358 -2.93 6.74 5.84
N LEU A 359 -3.49 7.93 5.67
CA LEU A 359 -4.80 8.30 6.16
C LEU A 359 -5.89 7.54 5.40
N GLY A 360 -6.89 7.03 6.09
CA GLY A 360 -8.08 6.49 5.46
C GLY A 360 -8.77 7.49 4.53
N LEU A 361 -9.68 7.02 3.70
CA LEU A 361 -10.44 7.86 2.76
C LEU A 361 -11.68 8.48 3.40
N GLY A 362 -12.32 7.80 4.35
CA GLY A 362 -13.60 8.23 4.91
C GLY A 362 -14.72 8.24 3.87
N ASN A 363 -15.82 8.91 4.20
CA ASN A 363 -17.01 9.07 3.37
C ASN A 363 -17.50 10.52 3.32
N SER A 364 -16.62 11.50 3.58
CA SER A 364 -17.00 12.89 3.81
C SER A 364 -17.73 13.56 2.66
N SER A 365 -17.66 13.03 1.43
CA SER A 365 -18.44 13.53 0.29
C SER A 365 -19.95 13.46 0.54
N CYS A 366 -20.43 12.42 1.24
CA CYS A 366 -21.85 12.22 1.55
C CYS A 366 -22.09 11.57 2.91
N GLY A 367 -21.07 11.48 3.77
CA GLY A 367 -21.13 10.77 5.05
C GLY A 367 -20.09 11.24 6.06
N PRO A 368 -19.77 10.43 7.06
CA PRO A 368 -18.81 10.80 8.10
C PRO A 368 -17.38 10.85 7.54
N GLY A 369 -16.53 11.66 8.19
CA GLY A 369 -15.09 11.70 7.92
C GLY A 369 -14.38 10.41 8.29
N VAL A 370 -13.05 10.44 8.16
CA VAL A 370 -12.18 9.32 8.54
C VAL A 370 -12.34 9.02 10.03
N LEU A 371 -12.55 7.74 10.36
CA LEU A 371 -12.59 7.32 11.77
C LEU A 371 -11.19 7.44 12.39
N LYS A 372 -11.13 7.88 13.65
CA LYS A 372 -9.88 8.11 14.39
C LYS A 372 -8.88 6.94 14.30
N LYS A 373 -9.35 5.70 14.29
CA LYS A 373 -8.49 4.50 14.14
C LYS A 373 -7.77 4.38 12.79
N TYR A 374 -8.20 5.14 11.78
CA TYR A 374 -7.61 5.19 10.44
C TYR A 374 -6.89 6.52 10.17
N ALA A 375 -6.80 7.38 11.18
CA ALA A 375 -6.01 8.60 11.14
C ALA A 375 -4.58 8.33 11.63
N ILE A 376 -3.64 9.19 11.21
CA ILE A 376 -2.26 9.14 11.66
C ILE A 376 -2.19 9.77 13.06
N ASP A 377 -1.84 8.96 14.06
CA ASP A 377 -1.73 9.39 15.45
C ASP A 377 -0.41 10.15 15.65
N LYS A 378 -0.50 11.47 15.79
CA LYS A 378 0.65 12.37 15.96
C LYS A 378 1.24 12.34 17.38
N THR A 379 0.73 11.50 18.27
CA THR A 379 1.26 11.32 19.65
C THR A 379 2.34 10.25 19.73
N ARG A 380 2.57 9.49 18.65
CA ARG A 380 3.57 8.42 18.57
C ARG A 380 4.49 8.61 17.37
N SER A 381 5.63 7.98 17.40
CA SER A 381 6.55 7.91 16.26
C SER A 381 6.15 6.79 15.29
N TYR A 382 6.53 6.95 14.02
CA TYR A 382 6.38 5.95 12.97
C TYR A 382 7.72 5.63 12.35
N THR A 383 7.89 4.40 11.90
CA THR A 383 9.10 3.97 11.22
C THR A 383 8.74 3.31 9.90
N LEU A 384 9.26 3.87 8.82
CA LEU A 384 9.31 3.24 7.51
C LEU A 384 10.66 2.53 7.41
N HIS A 385 10.64 1.20 7.31
CA HIS A 385 11.87 0.41 7.23
C HIS A 385 11.77 -0.59 6.08
N PHE A 386 12.68 -0.47 5.12
CA PHE A 386 12.76 -1.37 3.98
C PHE A 386 14.19 -1.56 3.51
N LYS A 387 14.42 -2.66 2.81
CA LYS A 387 15.65 -2.85 2.03
C LYS A 387 15.32 -2.78 0.55
N MET A 388 16.20 -2.15 -0.21
CA MET A 388 16.04 -2.03 -1.66
C MET A 388 17.32 -2.41 -2.39
N ARG A 389 17.18 -2.92 -3.62
CA ARG A 389 18.29 -3.13 -4.56
C ARG A 389 17.85 -3.00 -5.99
N ILE A 390 18.80 -2.74 -6.88
CA ILE A 390 18.61 -2.76 -8.34
C ILE A 390 19.38 -3.95 -8.90
N LEU A 391 18.72 -4.76 -9.72
CA LEU A 391 19.26 -5.97 -10.35
C LEU A 391 19.47 -5.75 -11.84
#